data_49aa34df4964fe6f2c1580296fa8c96f
#
_entry.id   49aa34df4964fe6f2c1580296fa8c96f
#
_cell.length_a   1.000
_cell.length_b   1.000
_cell.length_c   1.000
_cell.angle_alpha   90.00
_cell.angle_beta   90.00
_cell.angle_gamma   90.00
#
_symmetry.space_group_name_H-M   'P 1'
#
loop_
_entity.id
_entity.type
_entity.pdbx_description
1 polymer ?
#
loop_
_entity_poly.entity_id
_entity_poly.type
_entity_poly.pdbx_seq_one_letter_code
_entity_poly.pdbx_strand_id
1 'polypeptide(L)'
;YPRHIEQLGGWEKDADYVEYYMQVPEKVPEKYSKIAAMIEKRYNLHIRKITMKDVREGYGHKVFKLINDTYKDLYGFSELSPKQIDQYTKEYLPLLDLNLVTCVEDASADNKPVGIGITMPSMSRAAQKCHRGRLLPFGWWHILRAGKFHKSEGVDLLLLGILPEYRSK
;
A
#
# COMPACT_ATOMS: atom_id res chain seq x y z
N TYR A 1 15.36 20.52 -10.23
CA TYR A 1 15.30 20.83 -8.79
C TYR A 1 16.62 20.48 -8.09
N PRO A 2 17.22 19.27 -8.24
CA PRO A 2 18.49 18.92 -7.61
C PRO A 2 19.63 19.90 -7.93
N ARG A 3 19.82 20.26 -9.20
CA ARG A 3 20.86 21.21 -9.63
C ARG A 3 20.79 22.58 -8.93
N HIS A 4 19.60 23.07 -8.57
CA HIS A 4 19.47 24.34 -7.85
C HIS A 4 19.90 24.20 -6.39
N ILE A 5 19.63 23.06 -5.76
CA ILE A 5 20.05 22.78 -4.39
C ILE A 5 21.58 22.66 -4.33
N GLU A 6 22.18 21.94 -5.28
CA GLU A 6 23.62 21.80 -5.40
C GLU A 6 24.31 23.17 -5.60
N GLN A 7 23.71 24.06 -6.41
CA GLN A 7 24.24 25.42 -6.64
C GLN A 7 24.16 26.33 -5.41
N LEU A 8 23.23 26.09 -4.49
CA LEU A 8 23.13 26.85 -3.23
C LEU A 8 24.25 26.50 -2.25
N GLY A 9 24.95 25.38 -2.45
CA GLY A 9 26.01 24.89 -1.59
C GLY A 9 25.55 24.37 -0.23
N GLY A 10 26.35 23.55 0.42
CA GLY A 10 26.06 23.01 1.76
C GLY A 10 25.04 21.88 1.81
N TRP A 11 24.62 21.38 0.66
CA TRP A 11 23.70 20.25 0.54
C TRP A 11 24.38 19.12 -0.24
N GLU A 12 24.31 17.92 0.28
CA GLU A 12 24.77 16.72 -0.37
C GLU A 12 23.58 15.79 -0.64
N LYS A 13 23.69 14.99 -1.70
CA LYS A 13 22.70 14.00 -2.03
C LYS A 13 22.83 12.81 -1.06
N ASP A 14 21.76 12.51 -0.35
CA ASP A 14 21.73 11.46 0.66
C ASP A 14 21.21 10.13 0.07
N ALA A 15 20.03 10.14 -0.56
CA ALA A 15 19.43 8.94 -1.13
C ALA A 15 18.66 9.22 -2.43
N ASP A 16 18.49 8.18 -3.24
CA ASP A 16 17.56 8.15 -4.37
C ASP A 16 16.37 7.26 -4.08
N TYR A 17 15.18 7.73 -4.43
CA TYR A 17 13.99 6.91 -4.52
C TYR A 17 13.69 6.60 -5.97
N VAL A 18 13.42 5.33 -6.27
CA VAL A 18 13.12 4.85 -7.63
C VAL A 18 11.69 4.34 -7.68
N GLU A 19 10.94 4.83 -8.65
CA GLU A 19 9.60 4.34 -8.94
C GLU A 19 9.65 3.34 -10.10
N TYR A 20 8.98 2.20 -9.94
CA TYR A 20 8.89 1.17 -10.98
C TYR A 20 7.48 1.14 -11.57
N TYR A 21 7.42 1.22 -12.89
CA TYR A 21 6.18 0.98 -13.62
C TYR A 21 6.18 -0.43 -14.20
N MET A 22 5.12 -1.18 -13.93
CA MET A 22 4.95 -2.54 -14.44
C MET A 22 3.60 -2.68 -15.16
N GLN A 23 3.59 -3.38 -16.29
CA GLN A 23 2.35 -3.77 -16.93
C GLN A 23 1.81 -5.04 -16.24
N VAL A 24 0.56 -4.96 -15.80
CA VAL A 24 -0.12 -6.13 -15.22
C VAL A 24 -0.52 -7.05 -16.36
N PRO A 25 -0.11 -8.33 -16.36
CA PRO A 25 -0.51 -9.29 -17.37
C PRO A 25 -2.01 -9.60 -17.27
N GLU A 26 -2.65 -9.92 -18.39
CA GLU A 26 -4.09 -10.25 -18.44
C GLU A 26 -4.44 -11.44 -17.53
N LYS A 27 -3.51 -12.38 -17.37
CA LYS A 27 -3.65 -13.54 -16.48
C LYS A 27 -2.39 -13.71 -15.64
N VAL A 28 -2.58 -14.02 -14.37
CA VAL A 28 -1.47 -14.40 -13.50
C VAL A 28 -0.83 -15.67 -14.07
N PRO A 29 0.49 -15.67 -14.35
CA PRO A 29 1.16 -16.87 -14.84
C PRO A 29 0.99 -18.03 -13.84
N GLU A 30 0.65 -19.23 -14.34
CA GLU A 30 0.40 -20.42 -13.52
C GLU A 30 1.53 -20.74 -12.54
N LYS A 31 2.77 -20.42 -12.90
CA LYS A 31 3.94 -20.60 -12.03
C LYS A 31 3.73 -19.89 -10.68
N TYR A 32 3.28 -18.64 -10.70
CA TYR A 32 3.08 -17.88 -9.46
C TYR A 32 1.92 -18.41 -8.64
N SER A 33 0.82 -18.80 -9.29
CA SER A 33 -0.32 -19.39 -8.59
C SER A 33 0.04 -20.73 -7.93
N LYS A 34 0.83 -21.57 -8.59
CA LYS A 34 1.32 -22.83 -8.03
C LYS A 34 2.27 -22.62 -6.86
N ILE A 35 3.19 -21.64 -6.98
CA ILE A 35 4.12 -21.28 -5.89
C ILE A 35 3.33 -20.74 -4.68
N ALA A 36 2.38 -19.83 -4.89
CA ALA A 36 1.54 -19.29 -3.83
C ALA A 36 0.79 -20.40 -3.07
N ALA A 37 0.11 -21.29 -3.78
CA ALA A 37 -0.60 -22.43 -3.17
C ALA A 37 0.34 -23.38 -2.40
N MET A 38 1.56 -23.58 -2.89
CA MET A 38 2.56 -24.38 -2.18
C MET A 38 3.02 -23.71 -0.88
N ILE A 39 3.27 -22.40 -0.92
CA ILE A 39 3.67 -21.61 0.25
C ILE A 39 2.55 -21.58 1.29
N GLU A 40 1.32 -21.31 0.88
CA GLU A 40 0.14 -21.32 1.75
C GLU A 40 0.04 -22.66 2.51
N LYS A 41 0.13 -23.77 1.78
CA LYS A 41 0.05 -25.11 2.38
C LYS A 41 1.25 -25.43 3.26
N ARG A 42 2.47 -25.11 2.82
CA ARG A 42 3.72 -25.47 3.53
C ARG A 42 3.88 -24.73 4.85
N TYR A 43 3.50 -23.46 4.88
CA TYR A 43 3.70 -22.59 6.02
C TYR A 43 2.42 -22.24 6.75
N ASN A 44 1.30 -22.91 6.41
CA ASN A 44 -0.02 -22.70 7.00
C ASN A 44 -0.46 -21.22 6.96
N LEU A 45 -0.14 -20.56 5.83
CA LEU A 45 -0.52 -19.19 5.58
C LEU A 45 -1.86 -19.12 4.86
N HIS A 46 -2.60 -18.05 5.06
CA HIS A 46 -3.81 -17.78 4.29
C HIS A 46 -4.01 -16.29 4.03
N ILE A 47 -4.71 -15.99 2.95
CA ILE A 47 -5.10 -14.63 2.61
C ILE A 47 -6.37 -14.28 3.38
N ARG A 48 -6.28 -13.26 4.23
CA ARG A 48 -7.44 -12.68 4.91
C ARG A 48 -8.01 -11.53 4.10
N LYS A 49 -9.31 -11.58 3.82
CA LYS A 49 -10.06 -10.42 3.32
C LYS A 49 -10.45 -9.55 4.50
N ILE A 50 -9.91 -8.33 4.53
CA ILE A 50 -10.24 -7.33 5.57
C ILE A 50 -11.60 -6.72 5.24
N THR A 51 -12.45 -6.63 6.26
CA THR A 51 -13.78 -6.02 6.15
C THR A 51 -13.84 -4.73 6.98
N MET A 52 -14.84 -3.88 6.71
CA MET A 52 -15.11 -2.69 7.54
C MET A 52 -15.42 -3.04 9.00
N LYS A 53 -15.93 -4.26 9.26
CA LYS A 53 -16.16 -4.76 10.62
C LYS A 53 -14.81 -4.98 11.31
N ASP A 54 -13.88 -5.70 10.66
CA ASP A 54 -12.53 -5.94 11.21
C ASP A 54 -11.83 -4.64 11.59
N VAL A 55 -11.93 -3.63 10.73
CA VAL A 55 -11.30 -2.33 11.00
C VAL A 55 -11.91 -1.65 12.22
N ARG A 56 -13.24 -1.68 12.38
CA ARG A 56 -13.93 -1.14 13.56
C ARG A 56 -13.58 -1.90 14.83
N GLU A 57 -13.30 -3.19 14.74
CA GLU A 57 -12.87 -4.06 15.84
C GLU A 57 -11.36 -3.94 16.15
N GLY A 58 -10.67 -2.98 15.52
CA GLY A 58 -9.28 -2.65 15.81
C GLY A 58 -8.24 -3.42 14.99
N TYR A 59 -8.65 -4.16 13.95
CA TYR A 59 -7.70 -4.87 13.08
C TYR A 59 -6.72 -3.93 12.38
N GLY A 60 -7.11 -2.67 12.14
CA GLY A 60 -6.23 -1.64 11.64
C GLY A 60 -4.96 -1.47 12.46
N HIS A 61 -5.04 -1.54 13.79
CA HIS A 61 -3.85 -1.47 14.66
C HIS A 61 -2.89 -2.63 14.43
N LYS A 62 -3.40 -3.86 14.17
CA LYS A 62 -2.56 -5.01 13.86
C LYS A 62 -1.82 -4.81 12.53
N VAL A 63 -2.51 -4.24 11.53
CA VAL A 63 -1.93 -3.90 10.22
C VAL A 63 -0.84 -2.84 10.36
N PHE A 64 -1.11 -1.75 11.07
CA PHE A 64 -0.11 -0.69 11.27
C PHE A 64 1.07 -1.14 12.12
N LYS A 65 0.85 -2.01 13.10
CA LYS A 65 1.96 -2.64 13.82
C LYS A 65 2.84 -3.46 12.89
N LEU A 66 2.21 -4.26 11.99
CA LEU A 66 2.95 -5.00 10.97
C LEU A 66 3.76 -4.05 10.07
N ILE A 67 3.20 -2.91 9.68
CA ILE A 67 3.91 -1.89 8.89
C ILE A 67 5.11 -1.36 9.69
N ASN A 68 4.94 -0.96 10.94
CA ASN A 68 6.04 -0.52 11.80
C ASN A 68 7.14 -1.59 11.88
N ASP A 69 6.78 -2.86 12.16
CA ASP A 69 7.73 -3.97 12.28
C ASP A 69 8.48 -4.26 10.97
N THR A 70 7.84 -4.05 9.81
CA THR A 70 8.43 -4.35 8.50
C THR A 70 9.25 -3.21 7.91
N TYR A 71 8.99 -1.96 8.31
CA TYR A 71 9.58 -0.75 7.74
C TYR A 71 10.63 -0.10 8.64
N LYS A 72 10.78 -0.54 9.88
CA LYS A 72 11.68 0.06 10.88
C LYS A 72 13.12 0.25 10.42
N ASP A 73 13.61 -0.64 9.53
CA ASP A 73 14.97 -0.60 9.01
C ASP A 73 15.08 0.15 7.67
N LEU A 74 13.98 0.73 7.16
CA LEU A 74 13.99 1.48 5.92
C LEU A 74 14.47 2.91 6.15
N TYR A 75 15.26 3.40 5.22
CA TYR A 75 15.78 4.77 5.23
C TYR A 75 14.64 5.79 5.33
N GLY A 76 14.77 6.71 6.27
CA GLY A 76 13.79 7.78 6.48
C GLY A 76 12.46 7.36 7.10
N PHE A 77 12.29 6.09 7.48
CA PHE A 77 11.08 5.65 8.17
C PHE A 77 11.08 6.07 9.63
N SER A 78 9.94 6.54 10.11
CA SER A 78 9.68 6.80 11.52
C SER A 78 8.49 5.98 11.96
N GLU A 79 8.61 5.30 13.09
CA GLU A 79 7.56 4.46 13.64
C GLU A 79 6.30 5.27 13.95
N LEU A 80 5.15 4.77 13.52
CA LEU A 80 3.87 5.41 13.74
C LEU A 80 3.40 5.18 15.17
N SER A 81 3.14 6.26 15.88
CA SER A 81 2.52 6.22 17.22
C SER A 81 1.05 5.77 17.15
N PRO A 82 0.48 5.24 18.24
CA PRO A 82 -0.94 4.84 18.27
C PRO A 82 -1.89 5.96 17.85
N LYS A 83 -1.61 7.20 18.25
CA LYS A 83 -2.42 8.37 17.88
C LYS A 83 -2.38 8.66 16.39
N GLN A 84 -1.21 8.52 15.75
CA GLN A 84 -1.09 8.66 14.29
C GLN A 84 -1.78 7.51 13.56
N ILE A 85 -1.72 6.29 14.10
CA ILE A 85 -2.44 5.13 13.54
C ILE A 85 -3.95 5.38 13.54
N ASP A 86 -4.51 5.87 14.66
CA ASP A 86 -5.94 6.22 14.74
C ASP A 86 -6.32 7.30 13.72
N GLN A 87 -5.49 8.34 13.62
CA GLN A 87 -5.71 9.43 12.68
C GLN A 87 -5.67 8.91 11.24
N TYR A 88 -4.63 8.17 10.86
CA TYR A 88 -4.48 7.64 9.51
C TYR A 88 -5.58 6.63 9.14
N THR A 89 -5.95 5.76 10.08
CA THR A 89 -7.10 4.85 9.87
C THR A 89 -8.36 5.64 9.57
N LYS A 90 -8.64 6.71 10.31
CA LYS A 90 -9.83 7.55 10.11
C LYS A 90 -9.80 8.33 8.79
N GLU A 91 -8.64 8.84 8.41
CA GLU A 91 -8.48 9.70 7.21
C GLU A 91 -8.42 8.89 5.92
N TYR A 92 -7.66 7.79 5.90
CA TYR A 92 -7.40 7.03 4.68
C TYR A 92 -8.38 5.89 4.43
N LEU A 93 -8.95 5.29 5.48
CA LEU A 93 -9.88 4.17 5.32
C LEU A 93 -11.05 4.46 4.37
N PRO A 94 -11.69 5.66 4.40
CA PRO A 94 -12.78 5.97 3.47
C PRO A 94 -12.34 6.06 2.00
N LEU A 95 -11.03 6.22 1.75
CA LEU A 95 -10.45 6.34 0.41
C LEU A 95 -9.98 4.99 -0.14
N LEU A 96 -9.80 3.99 0.73
CA LEU A 96 -9.32 2.67 0.34
C LEU A 96 -10.47 1.78 -0.13
N ASP A 97 -10.24 1.07 -1.23
CA ASP A 97 -11.03 -0.11 -1.56
C ASP A 97 -10.41 -1.33 -0.87
N LEU A 98 -11.12 -1.88 0.11
CA LEU A 98 -10.64 -3.05 0.86
C LEU A 98 -10.44 -4.30 0.00
N ASN A 99 -11.02 -4.36 -1.21
CA ASN A 99 -10.74 -5.43 -2.16
C ASN A 99 -9.33 -5.35 -2.75
N LEU A 100 -8.70 -4.16 -2.69
CA LEU A 100 -7.33 -3.91 -3.12
C LEU A 100 -6.33 -3.97 -1.95
N VAL A 101 -6.77 -4.41 -0.78
CA VAL A 101 -5.93 -4.65 0.40
C VAL A 101 -5.81 -6.14 0.61
N THR A 102 -4.58 -6.65 0.55
CA THR A 102 -4.28 -8.07 0.76
C THR A 102 -3.51 -8.22 2.06
N CYS A 103 -4.03 -9.02 2.98
CA CYS A 103 -3.36 -9.38 4.22
C CYS A 103 -3.10 -10.88 4.25
N VAL A 104 -1.91 -11.28 4.64
CA VAL A 104 -1.54 -12.69 4.84
C VAL A 104 -1.38 -12.94 6.32
N GLU A 105 -2.04 -13.98 6.81
CA GLU A 105 -1.99 -14.43 8.21
C GLU A 105 -1.37 -15.81 8.32
N ASP A 106 -0.68 -16.06 9.44
CA ASP A 106 -0.19 -17.38 9.82
C ASP A 106 -1.17 -18.04 10.78
N ALA A 107 -1.86 -19.09 10.31
CA ALA A 107 -2.81 -19.84 11.11
C ALA A 107 -2.15 -20.63 12.24
N SER A 108 -0.85 -20.93 12.14
CA SER A 108 -0.08 -21.60 13.20
C SER A 108 0.24 -20.67 14.36
N ALA A 109 0.18 -19.35 14.15
CA ALA A 109 0.51 -18.30 15.09
C ALA A 109 -0.72 -17.44 15.50
N ASP A 110 -1.85 -18.08 15.75
CA ASP A 110 -3.12 -17.41 16.13
C ASP A 110 -3.57 -16.35 15.12
N ASN A 111 -3.48 -16.69 13.84
CA ASN A 111 -3.81 -15.77 12.74
C ASN A 111 -3.08 -14.43 12.83
N LYS A 112 -1.79 -14.49 13.21
CA LYS A 112 -0.92 -13.31 13.24
C LYS A 112 -0.75 -12.77 11.82
N PRO A 113 -0.99 -11.46 11.57
CA PRO A 113 -0.66 -10.84 10.31
C PRO A 113 0.85 -10.88 10.06
N VAL A 114 1.28 -11.42 8.93
CA VAL A 114 2.69 -11.61 8.56
C VAL A 114 3.07 -10.90 7.27
N GLY A 115 2.07 -10.55 6.47
CA GLY A 115 2.26 -9.81 5.24
C GLY A 115 1.07 -8.90 4.92
N ILE A 116 1.35 -7.75 4.31
CA ILE A 116 0.34 -6.77 3.91
C ILE A 116 0.71 -6.15 2.57
N GLY A 117 -0.26 -6.02 1.68
CA GLY A 117 -0.16 -5.24 0.46
C GLY A 117 -1.36 -4.29 0.38
N ILE A 118 -1.09 -3.00 0.25
CA ILE A 118 -2.11 -1.97 0.09
C ILE A 118 -1.92 -1.31 -1.27
N THR A 119 -2.92 -1.46 -2.11
CA THR A 119 -2.98 -0.82 -3.42
C THR A 119 -4.18 0.10 -3.51
N MET A 120 -4.10 1.10 -4.38
CA MET A 120 -5.24 1.96 -4.68
C MET A 120 -5.28 2.32 -6.16
N PRO A 121 -6.47 2.66 -6.72
CA PRO A 121 -6.54 3.17 -8.07
C PRO A 121 -5.68 4.41 -8.25
N SER A 122 -4.84 4.44 -9.29
CA SER A 122 -4.00 5.62 -9.54
C SER A 122 -4.84 6.84 -9.85
N MET A 123 -4.55 7.92 -9.14
CA MET A 123 -5.21 9.22 -9.31
C MET A 123 -4.46 10.12 -10.30
N SER A 124 -3.27 9.72 -10.75
CA SER A 124 -2.36 10.58 -11.52
C SER A 124 -3.00 11.14 -12.80
N ARG A 125 -3.65 10.29 -13.60
CA ARG A 125 -4.34 10.75 -14.82
C ARG A 125 -5.58 11.59 -14.53
N ALA A 126 -6.28 11.28 -13.44
CA ALA A 126 -7.42 12.08 -13.02
C ALA A 126 -6.97 13.48 -12.58
N ALA A 127 -5.89 13.57 -11.81
CA ALA A 127 -5.30 14.83 -11.38
C ALA A 127 -4.80 15.67 -12.56
N GLN A 128 -4.19 15.06 -13.58
CA GLN A 128 -3.78 15.75 -14.82
C GLN A 128 -4.95 16.37 -15.57
N LYS A 129 -6.15 15.75 -15.52
CA LYS A 129 -7.37 16.29 -16.11
C LYS A 129 -7.99 17.43 -15.33
N CYS A 130 -7.57 17.63 -14.08
CA CYS A 130 -7.97 18.78 -13.28
C CYS A 130 -7.24 20.03 -13.77
N HIS A 131 -7.97 20.96 -14.36
CA HIS A 131 -7.39 22.18 -14.96
C HIS A 131 -6.56 22.96 -13.92
N ARG A 132 -5.23 23.01 -14.07
CA ARG A 132 -4.28 23.64 -13.12
C ARG A 132 -4.44 23.13 -11.67
N GLY A 133 -4.80 21.86 -11.46
CA GLY A 133 -5.02 21.30 -10.12
C GLY A 133 -6.33 21.72 -9.43
N ARG A 134 -7.23 22.42 -10.15
CA ARG A 134 -8.49 22.87 -9.56
C ARG A 134 -9.55 21.76 -9.58
N LEU A 135 -10.16 21.52 -8.43
CA LEU A 135 -11.25 20.54 -8.30
C LEU A 135 -12.58 21.08 -8.84
N LEU A 136 -12.81 22.39 -8.79
CA LEU A 136 -14.02 23.02 -9.31
C LEU A 136 -13.74 23.67 -10.66
N PRO A 137 -14.74 23.67 -11.60
CA PRO A 137 -16.08 23.08 -11.45
C PRO A 137 -16.15 21.56 -11.67
N PHE A 138 -15.24 20.93 -12.43
CA PHE A 138 -15.40 19.53 -12.87
C PHE A 138 -14.21 18.61 -12.48
N GLY A 139 -13.14 19.15 -11.91
CA GLY A 139 -11.96 18.36 -11.51
C GLY A 139 -12.29 17.25 -10.51
N TRP A 140 -13.16 17.52 -9.53
CA TRP A 140 -13.62 16.55 -8.56
C TRP A 140 -14.25 15.29 -9.18
N TRP A 141 -14.94 15.45 -10.32
CA TRP A 141 -15.56 14.35 -11.03
C TRP A 141 -14.52 13.36 -11.59
N HIS A 142 -13.40 13.87 -12.10
CA HIS A 142 -12.32 13.02 -12.59
C HIS A 142 -11.71 12.20 -11.46
N ILE A 143 -11.49 12.81 -10.30
CA ILE A 143 -10.97 12.13 -9.10
C ILE A 143 -11.96 11.08 -8.60
N LEU A 144 -13.24 11.46 -8.46
CA LEU A 144 -14.28 10.53 -8.01
C LEU A 144 -14.42 9.32 -8.96
N ARG A 145 -14.37 9.59 -10.27
CA ARG A 145 -14.46 8.54 -11.29
C ARG A 145 -13.28 7.56 -11.22
N ALA A 146 -12.08 8.06 -11.03
CA ALA A 146 -10.89 7.23 -10.91
C ALA A 146 -10.91 6.36 -9.64
N GLY A 147 -11.21 6.96 -8.49
CA GLY A 147 -11.21 6.30 -7.20
C GLY A 147 -12.44 5.42 -6.97
N LYS A 148 -13.62 6.05 -6.82
CA LYS A 148 -14.83 5.34 -6.38
C LYS A 148 -15.45 4.44 -7.45
N PHE A 149 -15.36 4.81 -8.71
CA PHE A 149 -15.92 4.02 -9.82
C PHE A 149 -14.90 3.11 -10.50
N HIS A 150 -13.68 2.97 -9.94
CA HIS A 150 -12.62 2.10 -10.46
C HIS A 150 -12.35 2.29 -11.97
N LYS A 151 -12.45 3.54 -12.46
CA LYS A 151 -12.16 3.90 -13.85
C LYS A 151 -10.73 4.40 -14.05
N SER A 152 -9.81 3.94 -13.21
CA SER A 152 -8.38 4.15 -13.39
C SER A 152 -7.79 3.08 -14.29
N GLU A 153 -6.81 3.44 -15.10
CA GLU A 153 -6.06 2.51 -15.98
C GLU A 153 -4.87 1.87 -15.25
N GLY A 154 -4.60 2.28 -14.03
CA GLY A 154 -3.50 1.78 -13.22
C GLY A 154 -3.83 1.73 -11.75
N VAL A 155 -3.03 0.99 -11.01
CA VAL A 155 -3.05 0.94 -9.55
C VAL A 155 -1.68 1.31 -9.01
N ASP A 156 -1.67 2.07 -7.95
CA ASP A 156 -0.46 2.43 -7.23
C ASP A 156 -0.30 1.47 -6.04
N LEU A 157 0.83 0.76 -5.95
CA LEU A 157 1.19 -0.04 -4.81
C LEU A 157 1.75 0.89 -3.73
N LEU A 158 0.93 1.21 -2.72
CA LEU A 158 1.30 2.17 -1.69
C LEU A 158 2.22 1.57 -0.64
N LEU A 159 1.86 0.40 -0.14
CA LEU A 159 2.58 -0.27 0.94
C LEU A 159 2.66 -1.78 0.64
N LEU A 160 3.85 -2.33 0.81
CA LEU A 160 4.09 -3.77 0.76
C LEU A 160 5.04 -4.12 1.90
N GLY A 161 4.55 -4.89 2.87
CA GLY A 161 5.34 -5.31 4.01
C GLY A 161 5.22 -6.80 4.26
N ILE A 162 6.36 -7.46 4.51
CA ILE A 162 6.42 -8.86 4.94
C ILE A 162 7.38 -8.92 6.11
N LEU A 163 6.98 -9.58 7.19
CA LEU A 163 7.86 -9.76 8.35
C LEU A 163 9.19 -10.41 7.95
N PRO A 164 10.33 -9.97 8.50
CA PRO A 164 11.65 -10.47 8.11
C PRO A 164 11.76 -11.99 8.11
N GLU A 165 11.17 -12.66 9.10
CA GLU A 165 11.19 -14.12 9.26
C GLU A 165 10.38 -14.87 8.19
N TYR A 166 9.57 -14.15 7.40
CA TYR A 166 8.77 -14.73 6.29
C TYR A 166 9.31 -14.36 4.90
N ARG A 167 10.30 -13.46 4.80
CA ARG A 167 10.84 -13.01 3.49
C ARG A 167 11.60 -14.10 2.72
N SER A 168 12.08 -15.11 3.41
CA SER A 168 12.86 -16.22 2.81
C SER A 168 12.07 -17.51 2.64
N LYS A 169 10.76 -17.48 2.88
CA LYS A 169 9.89 -18.67 2.79
C LYS A 169 9.19 -18.82 1.45
#